data_57ca02eeb38c5922adc067187df3e203
#
_entry.id   57ca02eeb38c5922adc067187df3e203
#
_cell.length_a   1.000
_cell.length_b   1.000
_cell.length_c   1.000
_cell.angle_alpha   90.00
_cell.angle_beta   90.00
_cell.angle_gamma   90.00
#
_symmetry.space_group_name_H-M   'P 1'
#
loop_
_entity.id
_entity.type
_entity.pdbx_description
1 polymer ?
#
loop_
_entity_poly.entity_id
_entity_poly.type
_entity_poly.pdbx_seq_one_letter_code
_entity_poly.pdbx_strand_id
1 'polypeptide(L)'
;MTSQSTPRIVVIGAGIAGLAAGAALSHAGLPVTVLESHIYPGGCAASFRYQGHWYDAGATLVAGLAPGGPLQLLGRTAGIESWPARLCDPTMVVHLEDGTIVPRYADERRWETYRSLFPTSLPFWTWQEKTARLLWDFALRLPELRPRSLGSLRDLVAATARWFLAAHPSPAIVLDLWRPLARYLPDDPIFRRFIDAQLLIAAQGVATDIFALYGAAALDLPNAGVAEIAGGTGTIARLLVEAIQRQGGSVHFRQEVETIERAGTSWRIRTRQGLVLESSLLIANLTPWGLARIWPEAPKWLRSRTERPPRGWGAFMLYVSLDSSAIPPGTPVHQQILAPGQLGEGRSVFLSLSPEWDGSRAPAGRRAATMSTHTRYEHWWRLAETDRTAYEAEIARYTERMLDTAARALPWLPGAIRAVLPSTSLAFQRFARRPWGWVGGFPQRHPFVGWPTEIVPGLYLVGDSVFPGQSIPATALAGLRVARRILRELGADLVLAPQEPSVHLPAGEGEPVMAYR
;
A
#
# COMPACT_ATOMS: atom_id res chain seq x y z
N MET A 1 -30.05 4.89 -33.13
CA MET A 1 -29.14 4.48 -32.07
C MET A 1 -27.72 4.68 -32.61
N THR A 2 -27.05 5.78 -32.24
CA THR A 2 -25.67 6.01 -32.59
C THR A 2 -24.81 4.96 -31.89
N SER A 3 -24.11 4.12 -32.64
CA SER A 3 -23.10 3.20 -32.15
C SER A 3 -22.08 4.00 -31.34
N GLN A 4 -22.25 4.06 -30.02
CA GLN A 4 -21.20 4.61 -29.16
C GLN A 4 -20.02 3.66 -29.26
N SER A 5 -18.93 4.12 -29.88
CA SER A 5 -17.68 3.35 -29.92
C SER A 5 -17.23 3.05 -28.48
N THR A 6 -16.86 1.80 -28.20
CA THR A 6 -16.31 1.38 -26.91
C THR A 6 -15.18 2.33 -26.47
N PRO A 7 -15.27 2.94 -25.26
CA PRO A 7 -14.26 3.92 -24.84
C PRO A 7 -12.89 3.26 -24.67
N ARG A 8 -11.86 3.88 -25.21
CA ARG A 8 -10.47 3.50 -24.94
C ARG A 8 -10.05 4.04 -23.59
N ILE A 9 -9.42 3.21 -22.77
CA ILE A 9 -9.00 3.56 -21.42
C ILE A 9 -7.49 3.45 -21.32
N VAL A 10 -6.83 4.52 -20.89
CA VAL A 10 -5.41 4.50 -20.57
C VAL A 10 -5.20 4.65 -19.06
N VAL A 11 -4.37 3.80 -18.50
CA VAL A 11 -3.93 3.84 -17.10
C VAL A 11 -2.48 4.30 -17.06
N ILE A 12 -2.17 5.36 -16.33
CA ILE A 12 -0.81 5.87 -16.13
C ILE A 12 -0.29 5.34 -14.80
N GLY A 13 0.70 4.48 -14.86
CA GLY A 13 1.37 3.84 -13.72
C GLY A 13 0.79 2.46 -13.37
N ALA A 14 1.66 1.44 -13.39
CA ALA A 14 1.36 0.06 -13.01
C ALA A 14 1.54 -0.21 -11.51
N GLY A 15 1.16 0.73 -10.64
CA GLY A 15 1.01 0.48 -9.20
C GLY A 15 -0.28 -0.31 -8.92
N ILE A 16 -0.44 -0.83 -7.72
CA ILE A 16 -1.55 -1.73 -7.34
C ILE A 16 -2.93 -1.14 -7.71
N ALA A 17 -3.17 0.15 -7.43
CA ALA A 17 -4.48 0.76 -7.72
C ALA A 17 -4.77 0.88 -9.21
N GLY A 18 -3.77 1.28 -10.02
CA GLY A 18 -3.89 1.36 -11.47
C GLY A 18 -4.14 -0.01 -12.10
N LEU A 19 -3.37 -1.02 -11.66
CA LEU A 19 -3.55 -2.39 -12.13
C LEU A 19 -4.89 -2.99 -11.68
N ALA A 20 -5.35 -2.70 -10.45
CA ALA A 20 -6.67 -3.15 -9.98
C ALA A 20 -7.80 -2.57 -10.84
N ALA A 21 -7.73 -1.26 -11.16
CA ALA A 21 -8.70 -0.63 -12.05
C ALA A 21 -8.62 -1.24 -13.47
N GLY A 22 -7.39 -1.36 -14.01
CA GLY A 22 -7.17 -1.90 -15.36
C GLY A 22 -7.65 -3.34 -15.48
N ALA A 23 -7.33 -4.21 -14.52
CA ALA A 23 -7.74 -5.61 -14.54
C ALA A 23 -9.26 -5.78 -14.44
N ALA A 24 -9.93 -5.03 -13.55
CA ALA A 24 -11.39 -5.07 -13.42
C ALA A 24 -12.09 -4.58 -14.70
N LEU A 25 -11.59 -3.54 -15.34
CA LEU A 25 -12.14 -3.01 -16.59
C LEU A 25 -11.87 -3.96 -17.77
N SER A 26 -10.68 -4.55 -17.85
CA SER A 26 -10.37 -5.55 -18.88
C SER A 26 -11.22 -6.81 -18.71
N HIS A 27 -11.44 -7.26 -17.46
CA HIS A 27 -12.31 -8.41 -17.18
C HIS A 27 -13.78 -8.14 -17.54
N ALA A 28 -14.21 -6.88 -17.50
CA ALA A 28 -15.50 -6.45 -18.02
C ALA A 28 -15.53 -6.23 -19.56
N GLY A 29 -14.48 -6.60 -20.29
CA GLY A 29 -14.40 -6.53 -21.75
C GLY A 29 -14.05 -5.16 -22.33
N LEU A 30 -13.57 -4.21 -21.53
CA LEU A 30 -13.17 -2.90 -22.03
C LEU A 30 -11.69 -2.89 -22.46
N PRO A 31 -11.35 -2.16 -23.57
CA PRO A 31 -9.98 -2.04 -24.03
C PRO A 31 -9.16 -1.14 -23.10
N VAL A 32 -8.20 -1.73 -22.37
CA VAL A 32 -7.32 -1.05 -21.42
C VAL A 32 -5.89 -1.09 -21.90
N THR A 33 -5.20 0.05 -21.82
CA THR A 33 -3.75 0.16 -22.00
C THR A 33 -3.12 0.75 -20.75
N VAL A 34 -2.15 0.06 -20.16
CA VAL A 34 -1.39 0.54 -18.99
C VAL A 34 0.00 0.99 -19.45
N LEU A 35 0.42 2.18 -19.01
CA LEU A 35 1.75 2.73 -19.24
C LEU A 35 2.54 2.78 -17.94
N GLU A 36 3.70 2.12 -17.89
CA GLU A 36 4.58 2.08 -16.72
C GLU A 36 5.97 2.61 -17.07
N SER A 37 6.48 3.50 -16.25
CA SER A 37 7.80 4.11 -16.43
C SER A 37 8.96 3.14 -16.15
N HIS A 38 8.76 2.20 -15.25
CA HIS A 38 9.76 1.24 -14.79
C HIS A 38 9.68 -0.09 -15.58
N ILE A 39 10.61 -1.00 -15.27
CA ILE A 39 10.61 -2.38 -15.80
C ILE A 39 9.83 -3.35 -14.91
N TYR A 40 9.56 -2.98 -13.68
CA TYR A 40 8.79 -3.78 -12.71
C TYR A 40 7.45 -3.11 -12.43
N PRO A 41 6.32 -3.85 -12.44
CA PRO A 41 5.04 -3.35 -11.96
C PRO A 41 5.00 -3.33 -10.42
N GLY A 42 4.03 -2.62 -9.85
CA GLY A 42 3.73 -2.61 -8.42
C GLY A 42 4.02 -1.28 -7.72
N GLY A 43 4.83 -0.39 -8.30
CA GLY A 43 5.18 0.89 -7.68
C GLY A 43 5.87 0.67 -6.33
N CYS A 44 5.31 1.22 -5.22
CA CYS A 44 5.86 1.00 -3.88
C CYS A 44 5.68 -0.42 -3.33
N ALA A 45 4.83 -1.24 -3.95
CA ALA A 45 4.66 -2.67 -3.66
C ALA A 45 5.34 -3.56 -4.70
N ALA A 46 6.26 -3.01 -5.50
CA ALA A 46 7.07 -3.79 -6.43
C ALA A 46 8.10 -4.65 -5.70
N SER A 47 8.54 -5.72 -6.34
CA SER A 47 9.77 -6.43 -5.98
C SER A 47 10.80 -6.22 -7.09
N PHE A 48 12.07 -6.07 -6.73
CA PHE A 48 13.16 -5.86 -7.68
C PHE A 48 14.32 -6.82 -7.41
N ARG A 49 15.09 -7.11 -8.46
CA ARG A 49 16.25 -8.00 -8.37
C ARG A 49 17.56 -7.21 -8.23
N TYR A 50 18.36 -7.58 -7.23
CA TYR A 50 19.71 -7.04 -7.05
C TYR A 50 20.64 -8.11 -6.51
N GLN A 51 21.79 -8.32 -7.18
CA GLN A 51 22.80 -9.33 -6.80
C GLN A 51 22.22 -10.71 -6.47
N GLY A 52 21.32 -11.21 -7.33
CA GLY A 52 20.67 -12.51 -7.17
C GLY A 52 19.52 -12.57 -6.18
N HIS A 53 19.26 -11.52 -5.40
CA HIS A 53 18.16 -11.45 -4.44
C HIS A 53 16.97 -10.70 -5.03
N TRP A 54 15.76 -11.11 -4.63
CA TRP A 54 14.52 -10.38 -4.84
C TRP A 54 14.11 -9.68 -3.55
N TYR A 55 14.10 -8.35 -3.57
CA TYR A 55 13.70 -7.50 -2.45
C TYR A 55 12.36 -6.83 -2.73
N ASP A 56 11.52 -6.70 -1.70
CA ASP A 56 10.33 -5.87 -1.78
C ASP A 56 10.72 -4.40 -1.62
N ALA A 57 10.31 -3.55 -2.56
CA ALA A 57 10.83 -2.19 -2.69
C ALA A 57 10.39 -1.25 -1.55
N GLY A 58 9.22 -1.49 -0.97
CA GLY A 58 8.67 -0.64 0.10
C GLY A 58 7.66 -1.38 0.96
N ALA A 59 6.47 -1.66 0.43
CA ALA A 59 5.45 -2.41 1.16
C ALA A 59 5.83 -3.89 1.23
N THR A 60 5.81 -4.45 2.44
CA THR A 60 6.17 -5.86 2.69
C THR A 60 5.04 -6.66 3.35
N LEU A 61 4.06 -5.98 3.96
CA LEU A 61 2.90 -6.61 4.58
C LEU A 61 1.76 -6.77 3.57
N VAL A 62 1.31 -8.00 3.36
CA VAL A 62 0.15 -8.30 2.50
C VAL A 62 -1.00 -8.79 3.37
N ALA A 63 -1.97 -7.92 3.64
CA ALA A 63 -3.22 -8.24 4.29
C ALA A 63 -4.38 -8.26 3.28
N GLY A 64 -5.57 -8.69 3.72
CA GLY A 64 -6.79 -8.63 2.92
C GLY A 64 -7.07 -9.87 2.07
N LEU A 65 -6.37 -10.97 2.31
CA LEU A 65 -6.59 -12.28 1.65
C LEU A 65 -7.59 -13.17 2.41
N ALA A 66 -8.08 -12.76 3.58
CA ALA A 66 -9.15 -13.46 4.28
C ALA A 66 -10.44 -13.49 3.42
N PRO A 67 -11.31 -14.50 3.60
CA PRO A 67 -12.59 -14.58 2.88
C PRO A 67 -13.39 -13.28 2.98
N GLY A 68 -13.94 -12.81 1.87
CA GLY A 68 -14.63 -11.51 1.75
C GLY A 68 -13.71 -10.28 1.82
N GLY A 69 -12.40 -10.45 1.96
CA GLY A 69 -11.44 -9.37 2.08
C GLY A 69 -11.17 -8.61 0.77
N PRO A 70 -10.49 -7.45 0.87
CA PRO A 70 -10.25 -6.59 -0.29
C PRO A 70 -9.47 -7.24 -1.45
N LEU A 71 -8.51 -8.11 -1.16
CA LEU A 71 -7.75 -8.82 -2.21
C LEU A 71 -8.56 -9.99 -2.79
N GLN A 72 -9.49 -10.57 -2.03
CA GLN A 72 -10.44 -11.55 -2.57
C GLN A 72 -11.40 -10.87 -3.55
N LEU A 73 -11.92 -9.69 -3.20
CA LEU A 73 -12.72 -8.89 -4.11
C LEU A 73 -11.93 -8.51 -5.38
N LEU A 74 -10.67 -8.07 -5.21
CA LEU A 74 -9.78 -7.77 -6.33
C LEU A 74 -9.60 -8.99 -7.23
N GLY A 75 -9.30 -10.15 -6.66
CA GLY A 75 -9.09 -11.38 -7.44
C GLY A 75 -10.32 -11.77 -8.25
N ARG A 76 -11.51 -11.72 -7.64
CA ARG A 76 -12.77 -11.98 -8.34
C ARG A 76 -13.03 -10.99 -9.49
N THR A 77 -12.73 -9.71 -9.28
CA THR A 77 -12.94 -8.68 -10.31
C THR A 77 -11.88 -8.70 -11.42
N ALA A 78 -10.72 -9.29 -11.16
CA ALA A 78 -9.63 -9.45 -12.13
C ALA A 78 -9.61 -10.82 -12.82
N GLY A 79 -10.46 -11.77 -12.39
CA GLY A 79 -10.42 -13.16 -12.87
C GLY A 79 -9.13 -13.89 -12.47
N ILE A 80 -8.60 -13.60 -11.27
CA ILE A 80 -7.46 -14.32 -10.67
C ILE A 80 -8.03 -15.54 -9.92
N GLU A 81 -7.49 -16.73 -10.20
CA GLU A 81 -7.97 -18.00 -9.64
C GLU A 81 -7.30 -18.34 -8.30
N SER A 82 -6.05 -17.91 -8.10
CA SER A 82 -5.30 -18.18 -6.88
C SER A 82 -4.27 -17.10 -6.56
N TRP A 83 -4.04 -16.94 -5.27
CA TRP A 83 -2.93 -16.17 -4.73
C TRP A 83 -1.85 -17.12 -4.25
N PRO A 84 -0.61 -17.07 -4.79
CA PRO A 84 0.49 -17.92 -4.36
C PRO A 84 1.03 -17.42 -3.01
N ALA A 85 0.31 -17.74 -1.95
CA ALA A 85 0.53 -17.15 -0.65
C ALA A 85 0.46 -18.17 0.49
N ARG A 86 1.13 -17.85 1.60
CA ARG A 86 1.05 -18.55 2.89
C ARG A 86 0.83 -17.54 4.01
N LEU A 87 -0.11 -17.82 4.90
CA LEU A 87 -0.37 -16.97 6.07
C LEU A 87 0.81 -17.02 7.04
N CYS A 88 1.16 -15.85 7.58
CA CYS A 88 2.16 -15.71 8.64
C CYS A 88 1.57 -16.07 10.00
N ASP A 89 2.33 -16.81 10.80
CA ASP A 89 1.97 -17.14 12.17
C ASP A 89 3.22 -17.07 13.08
N PRO A 90 3.31 -16.06 13.98
CA PRO A 90 2.42 -14.90 14.14
C PRO A 90 2.43 -13.99 12.89
N THR A 91 1.41 -13.14 12.74
CA THR A 91 1.34 -12.17 11.63
C THR A 91 2.49 -11.18 11.67
N MET A 92 2.93 -10.81 12.85
CA MET A 92 4.14 -10.03 13.13
C MET A 92 4.48 -10.08 14.61
N VAL A 93 5.70 -9.66 14.96
CA VAL A 93 6.14 -9.48 16.35
C VAL A 93 6.61 -8.04 16.55
N VAL A 94 6.21 -7.42 17.67
CA VAL A 94 6.66 -6.08 18.04
C VAL A 94 7.55 -6.17 19.28
N HIS A 95 8.77 -5.66 19.18
CA HIS A 95 9.74 -5.58 20.26
C HIS A 95 9.77 -4.14 20.78
N LEU A 96 9.28 -3.92 22.00
CA LEU A 96 9.29 -2.62 22.65
C LEU A 96 10.63 -2.34 23.34
N GLU A 97 10.89 -1.08 23.59
CA GLU A 97 12.17 -0.60 24.13
C GLU A 97 12.45 -1.02 25.58
N ASP A 98 11.42 -1.43 26.33
CA ASP A 98 11.49 -1.95 27.69
C ASP A 98 11.72 -3.48 27.75
N GLY A 99 11.82 -4.14 26.59
CA GLY A 99 11.98 -5.58 26.47
C GLY A 99 10.66 -6.34 26.30
N THR A 100 9.51 -5.68 26.36
CA THR A 100 8.21 -6.33 26.10
C THR A 100 8.13 -6.80 24.66
N ILE A 101 7.74 -8.05 24.45
CA ILE A 101 7.55 -8.66 23.13
C ILE A 101 6.06 -8.91 22.92
N VAL A 102 5.50 -8.32 21.86
CA VAL A 102 4.07 -8.39 21.54
C VAL A 102 3.86 -9.17 20.23
N PRO A 103 3.61 -10.48 20.28
CA PRO A 103 3.21 -11.21 19.07
C PRO A 103 1.78 -10.80 18.67
N ARG A 104 1.59 -10.58 17.37
CA ARG A 104 0.28 -10.30 16.78
C ARG A 104 -0.22 -11.56 16.08
N TYR A 105 -1.42 -11.99 16.44
CA TYR A 105 -2.07 -13.18 15.88
C TYR A 105 -3.35 -12.79 15.16
N ALA A 106 -3.69 -13.51 14.08
CA ALA A 106 -4.94 -13.35 13.37
C ALA A 106 -6.12 -14.08 14.05
N ASP A 107 -5.83 -15.02 14.95
CA ASP A 107 -6.81 -15.85 15.67
C ASP A 107 -7.01 -15.41 17.14
N GLU A 108 -7.73 -16.22 17.90
CA GLU A 108 -8.10 -15.94 19.31
C GLU A 108 -6.91 -15.81 20.27
N ARG A 109 -5.70 -16.30 19.90
CA ARG A 109 -4.47 -16.11 20.69
C ARG A 109 -4.15 -14.64 20.92
N ARG A 110 -4.61 -13.73 20.03
CA ARG A 110 -4.46 -12.29 20.23
C ARG A 110 -5.07 -11.80 21.52
N TRP A 111 -6.23 -12.35 21.92
CA TRP A 111 -6.91 -11.96 23.15
C TRP A 111 -6.18 -12.40 24.41
N GLU A 112 -5.54 -13.57 24.38
CA GLU A 112 -4.68 -14.04 25.45
C GLU A 112 -3.46 -13.14 25.60
N THR A 113 -2.81 -12.78 24.48
CA THR A 113 -1.71 -11.82 24.45
C THR A 113 -2.12 -10.48 25.07
N TYR A 114 -3.29 -9.94 24.71
CA TYR A 114 -3.75 -8.66 25.25
C TYR A 114 -4.09 -8.73 26.73
N ARG A 115 -4.70 -9.82 27.20
CA ARG A 115 -4.98 -10.02 28.64
C ARG A 115 -3.70 -10.12 29.45
N SER A 116 -2.71 -10.80 28.93
CA SER A 116 -1.44 -11.03 29.63
C SER A 116 -0.58 -9.77 29.69
N LEU A 117 -0.37 -9.11 28.54
CA LEU A 117 0.56 -7.97 28.43
C LEU A 117 -0.08 -6.63 28.78
N PHE A 118 -1.35 -6.44 28.43
CA PHE A 118 -2.05 -5.14 28.53
C PHE A 118 -3.50 -5.33 29.02
N PRO A 119 -3.74 -5.81 30.22
CA PRO A 119 -5.10 -6.14 30.68
C PRO A 119 -6.06 -4.94 30.65
N THR A 120 -5.58 -3.72 30.84
CA THR A 120 -6.36 -2.48 30.77
C THR A 120 -6.79 -2.13 29.34
N SER A 121 -6.21 -2.75 28.33
CA SER A 121 -6.49 -2.47 26.91
C SER A 121 -7.69 -3.24 26.34
N LEU A 122 -8.27 -4.19 27.03
CA LEU A 122 -9.36 -5.03 26.52
C LEU A 122 -10.58 -4.24 26.03
N PRO A 123 -11.05 -3.19 26.72
CA PRO A 123 -12.15 -2.36 26.23
C PRO A 123 -11.82 -1.66 24.90
N PHE A 124 -10.57 -1.21 24.74
CA PHE A 124 -10.08 -0.62 23.49
C PHE A 124 -10.12 -1.65 22.35
N TRP A 125 -9.59 -2.84 22.54
CA TRP A 125 -9.55 -3.86 21.50
C TRP A 125 -10.95 -4.34 21.10
N THR A 126 -11.88 -4.46 22.05
CA THR A 126 -13.29 -4.79 21.77
C THR A 126 -13.95 -3.70 20.91
N TRP A 127 -13.73 -2.43 21.24
CA TRP A 127 -14.22 -1.30 20.47
C TRP A 127 -13.56 -1.26 19.08
N GLN A 128 -12.23 -1.45 19.02
CA GLN A 128 -11.45 -1.41 17.80
C GLN A 128 -11.93 -2.46 16.79
N GLU A 129 -12.05 -3.72 17.20
CA GLU A 129 -12.49 -4.82 16.34
C GLU A 129 -13.90 -4.57 15.76
N LYS A 130 -14.83 -4.18 16.63
CA LYS A 130 -16.20 -3.85 16.19
C LYS A 130 -16.20 -2.71 15.17
N THR A 131 -15.44 -1.65 15.45
CA THR A 131 -15.34 -0.47 14.59
C THR A 131 -14.66 -0.81 13.27
N ALA A 132 -13.58 -1.56 13.29
CA ALA A 132 -12.84 -1.97 12.10
C ALA A 132 -13.71 -2.80 11.15
N ARG A 133 -14.48 -3.77 11.65
CA ARG A 133 -15.42 -4.56 10.83
C ARG A 133 -16.42 -3.68 10.09
N LEU A 134 -17.00 -2.70 10.78
CA LEU A 134 -17.95 -1.75 10.17
C LEU A 134 -17.28 -0.93 9.06
N LEU A 135 -16.04 -0.48 9.27
CA LEU A 135 -15.34 0.37 8.31
C LEU A 135 -14.84 -0.42 7.10
N TRP A 136 -14.37 -1.65 7.28
CA TRP A 136 -14.01 -2.51 6.17
C TRP A 136 -15.24 -2.90 5.34
N ASP A 137 -16.39 -3.23 5.97
CA ASP A 137 -17.65 -3.42 5.24
C ASP A 137 -18.05 -2.17 4.44
N PHE A 138 -17.91 -0.98 5.04
CA PHE A 138 -18.15 0.27 4.31
C PHE A 138 -17.18 0.46 3.13
N ALA A 139 -15.89 0.24 3.34
CA ALA A 139 -14.86 0.40 2.30
C ALA A 139 -15.05 -0.58 1.12
N LEU A 140 -15.45 -1.83 1.40
CA LEU A 140 -15.76 -2.85 0.41
C LEU A 140 -16.97 -2.49 -0.46
N ARG A 141 -17.86 -1.62 0.00
CA ARG A 141 -18.94 -1.05 -0.80
C ARG A 141 -18.47 0.01 -1.79
N LEU A 142 -17.18 0.31 -1.82
CA LEU A 142 -16.49 1.22 -2.73
C LEU A 142 -17.14 2.63 -2.78
N PRO A 143 -17.37 3.32 -1.65
CA PRO A 143 -17.99 4.63 -1.62
C PRO A 143 -17.05 5.73 -2.16
N GLU A 144 -17.61 6.77 -2.79
CA GLU A 144 -16.90 7.98 -3.19
C GLU A 144 -17.00 9.05 -2.09
N LEU A 145 -16.05 9.13 -1.18
CA LEU A 145 -16.10 10.06 -0.02
C LEU A 145 -15.94 11.54 -0.38
N ARG A 146 -15.46 11.85 -1.58
CA ARG A 146 -15.29 13.25 -2.02
C ARG A 146 -15.99 13.48 -3.36
N PRO A 147 -17.34 13.44 -3.36
CA PRO A 147 -18.13 13.61 -4.56
C PRO A 147 -17.91 15.02 -5.13
N ARG A 148 -17.80 15.13 -6.45
CA ARG A 148 -17.67 16.40 -7.16
C ARG A 148 -18.84 16.69 -8.09
N SER A 149 -19.79 15.78 -8.19
CA SER A 149 -21.02 15.91 -8.96
C SER A 149 -22.24 15.56 -8.11
N LEU A 150 -23.41 16.03 -8.51
CA LEU A 150 -24.68 15.66 -7.85
C LEU A 150 -24.92 14.14 -7.93
N GLY A 151 -24.53 13.51 -9.04
CA GLY A 151 -24.60 12.04 -9.21
C GLY A 151 -23.76 11.30 -8.17
N SER A 152 -22.48 11.67 -8.03
CA SER A 152 -21.59 11.04 -7.07
C SER A 152 -21.98 11.32 -5.61
N LEU A 153 -22.60 12.49 -5.33
CA LEU A 153 -23.15 12.78 -4.01
C LEU A 153 -24.36 11.88 -3.70
N ARG A 154 -25.27 11.72 -4.66
CA ARG A 154 -26.41 10.81 -4.53
C ARG A 154 -25.95 9.37 -4.29
N ASP A 155 -24.94 8.91 -5.01
CA ASP A 155 -24.37 7.57 -4.84
C ASP A 155 -23.75 7.38 -3.45
N LEU A 156 -23.03 8.38 -2.93
CA LEU A 156 -22.48 8.36 -1.57
C LEU A 156 -23.61 8.28 -0.54
N VAL A 157 -24.63 9.13 -0.66
CA VAL A 157 -25.78 9.13 0.26
C VAL A 157 -26.48 7.77 0.23
N ALA A 158 -26.76 7.22 -0.96
CA ALA A 158 -27.38 5.92 -1.12
C ALA A 158 -26.53 4.76 -0.58
N ALA A 159 -25.20 4.80 -0.79
CA ALA A 159 -24.28 3.81 -0.25
C ALA A 159 -24.22 3.87 1.28
N THR A 160 -24.16 5.07 1.84
CA THR A 160 -24.12 5.29 3.30
C THR A 160 -25.45 4.86 3.94
N ALA A 161 -26.60 5.23 3.36
CA ALA A 161 -27.90 4.83 3.88
C ALA A 161 -28.08 3.30 3.87
N ARG A 162 -27.70 2.63 2.77
CA ARG A 162 -27.75 1.16 2.70
C ARG A 162 -26.79 0.51 3.71
N TRP A 163 -25.62 1.11 3.93
CA TRP A 163 -24.70 0.63 4.93
C TRP A 163 -25.26 0.78 6.36
N PHE A 164 -25.84 1.93 6.70
CA PHE A 164 -26.50 2.14 8.00
C PHE A 164 -27.64 1.14 8.23
N LEU A 165 -28.46 0.86 7.21
CA LEU A 165 -29.54 -0.11 7.30
C LEU A 165 -29.06 -1.56 7.43
N ALA A 166 -27.93 -1.91 6.84
CA ALA A 166 -27.40 -3.28 6.88
C ALA A 166 -26.53 -3.54 8.12
N ALA A 167 -25.66 -2.60 8.48
CA ALA A 167 -24.64 -2.77 9.52
C ALA A 167 -25.11 -2.28 10.90
N HIS A 168 -26.20 -1.49 10.97
CA HIS A 168 -26.75 -0.92 12.21
C HIS A 168 -25.69 -0.30 13.13
N PRO A 169 -24.78 0.56 12.62
CA PRO A 169 -23.77 1.16 13.46
C PRO A 169 -24.41 2.05 14.53
N SER A 170 -23.77 2.13 15.70
CA SER A 170 -24.19 3.09 16.71
C SER A 170 -24.12 4.52 16.14
N PRO A 171 -25.12 5.39 16.37
CA PRO A 171 -25.04 6.80 15.95
C PRO A 171 -23.81 7.53 16.47
N ALA A 172 -23.23 7.09 17.57
CA ALA A 172 -22.01 7.64 18.15
C ALA A 172 -20.78 7.52 17.21
N ILE A 173 -20.82 6.62 16.21
CA ILE A 173 -19.75 6.46 15.21
C ILE A 173 -19.47 7.78 14.45
N VAL A 174 -20.49 8.64 14.29
CA VAL A 174 -20.34 9.94 13.62
C VAL A 174 -19.45 10.89 14.43
N LEU A 175 -19.48 10.80 15.75
CA LEU A 175 -18.59 11.58 16.63
C LEU A 175 -17.13 11.13 16.50
N ASP A 176 -16.91 9.86 16.22
CA ASP A 176 -15.56 9.27 16.11
C ASP A 176 -14.84 9.68 14.82
N LEU A 177 -15.54 10.26 13.84
CA LEU A 177 -14.95 10.91 12.68
C LEU A 177 -14.02 12.09 13.06
N TRP A 178 -14.26 12.73 14.20
CA TRP A 178 -13.56 13.94 14.63
C TRP A 178 -12.74 13.75 15.91
N ARG A 179 -12.79 12.55 16.51
CA ARG A 179 -12.04 12.22 17.72
C ARG A 179 -10.70 11.58 17.40
N PRO A 180 -9.61 11.94 18.08
CA PRO A 180 -8.35 11.21 17.94
C PRO A 180 -8.47 9.82 18.59
N LEU A 181 -7.73 8.86 18.06
CA LEU A 181 -7.71 7.50 18.59
C LEU A 181 -7.25 7.45 20.05
N ALA A 182 -6.36 8.36 20.44
CA ALA A 182 -5.84 8.47 21.80
C ALA A 182 -6.93 8.54 22.87
N ARG A 183 -8.14 9.00 22.53
CA ARG A 183 -9.28 9.08 23.46
C ARG A 183 -9.77 7.70 23.93
N TYR A 184 -9.50 6.67 23.16
CA TYR A 184 -9.94 5.30 23.43
C TYR A 184 -8.86 4.45 24.10
N LEU A 185 -7.62 4.95 24.16
CA LEU A 185 -6.51 4.24 24.77
C LEU A 185 -6.55 4.35 26.30
N PRO A 186 -6.22 3.27 27.03
CA PRO A 186 -6.02 3.31 28.47
C PRO A 186 -4.84 4.22 28.84
N ASP A 187 -4.74 4.57 30.10
CA ASP A 187 -3.59 5.29 30.64
C ASP A 187 -2.43 4.33 30.97
N ASP A 188 -1.87 3.77 29.90
CA ASP A 188 -0.75 2.82 29.92
C ASP A 188 0.29 3.31 28.90
N PRO A 189 1.44 3.85 29.33
CA PRO A 189 2.46 4.40 28.43
C PRO A 189 3.05 3.34 27.48
N ILE A 190 3.24 2.10 27.94
CA ILE A 190 3.81 1.01 27.14
C ILE A 190 2.82 0.61 26.05
N PHE A 191 1.55 0.44 26.43
CA PHE A 191 0.50 0.17 25.45
C PHE A 191 0.34 1.32 24.43
N ARG A 192 0.35 2.58 24.87
CA ARG A 192 0.31 3.74 23.97
C ARG A 192 1.48 3.73 22.99
N ARG A 193 2.67 3.42 23.48
CA ARG A 193 3.88 3.31 22.65
C ARG A 193 3.75 2.24 21.59
N PHE A 194 3.22 1.07 21.95
CA PHE A 194 2.92 0.00 21.02
C PHE A 194 1.92 0.45 19.94
N ILE A 195 0.80 1.07 20.31
CA ILE A 195 -0.20 1.56 19.37
C ILE A 195 0.35 2.64 18.45
N ASP A 196 1.11 3.61 18.97
CA ASP A 196 1.72 4.68 18.18
C ASP A 196 2.70 4.10 17.13
N ALA A 197 3.47 3.09 17.49
CA ALA A 197 4.38 2.43 16.57
C ALA A 197 3.63 1.71 15.43
N GLN A 198 2.51 1.04 15.73
CA GLN A 198 1.67 0.39 14.72
C GLN A 198 0.98 1.42 13.80
N LEU A 199 0.47 2.50 14.37
CA LEU A 199 -0.19 3.58 13.61
C LEU A 199 0.78 4.33 12.71
N LEU A 200 2.05 4.51 13.12
CA LEU A 200 3.03 5.14 12.25
C LEU A 200 3.18 4.37 10.93
N ILE A 201 3.20 3.04 10.98
CA ILE A 201 3.25 2.18 9.78
C ILE A 201 1.94 2.25 9.01
N ALA A 202 0.80 2.10 9.70
CA ALA A 202 -0.48 1.85 9.05
C ALA A 202 -1.30 3.12 8.75
N ALA A 203 -0.99 4.27 9.39
CA ALA A 203 -1.75 5.52 9.28
C ALA A 203 -0.88 6.78 9.16
N GLN A 204 0.46 6.65 9.14
CA GLN A 204 1.44 7.74 9.00
C GLN A 204 1.40 8.78 10.13
N GLY A 205 0.99 8.38 11.33
CA GLY A 205 0.92 9.25 12.49
C GLY A 205 0.81 8.46 13.79
N VAL A 206 0.57 9.15 14.88
CA VAL A 206 0.38 8.58 16.23
C VAL A 206 -1.06 8.75 16.69
N ALA A 207 -1.44 8.09 17.79
CA ALA A 207 -2.83 8.04 18.26
C ALA A 207 -3.46 9.42 18.54
N THR A 208 -2.66 10.44 18.90
CA THR A 208 -3.11 11.82 19.09
C THR A 208 -3.47 12.53 17.79
N ASP A 209 -2.88 12.13 16.67
CA ASP A 209 -3.05 12.78 15.37
C ASP A 209 -4.05 12.05 14.47
N ILE A 210 -4.21 10.74 14.63
CA ILE A 210 -5.03 9.91 13.76
C ILE A 210 -6.47 9.87 14.29
N PHE A 211 -7.45 10.13 13.40
CA PHE A 211 -8.85 10.02 13.81
C PHE A 211 -9.26 8.57 14.09
N ALA A 212 -10.13 8.41 15.08
CA ALA A 212 -10.41 7.13 15.73
C ALA A 212 -10.82 6.02 14.77
N LEU A 213 -11.71 6.33 13.81
CA LEU A 213 -12.21 5.33 12.88
C LEU A 213 -11.12 4.78 11.98
N TYR A 214 -10.28 5.66 11.40
CA TYR A 214 -9.19 5.18 10.55
C TYR A 214 -8.17 4.38 11.34
N GLY A 215 -7.82 4.86 12.55
CA GLY A 215 -6.91 4.14 13.43
C GLY A 215 -7.42 2.75 13.78
N ALA A 216 -8.72 2.60 14.05
CA ALA A 216 -9.33 1.30 14.29
C ALA A 216 -9.18 0.35 13.09
N ALA A 217 -9.49 0.82 11.87
CA ALA A 217 -9.37 0.02 10.65
C ALA A 217 -7.90 -0.32 10.32
N ALA A 218 -6.97 0.62 10.54
CA ALA A 218 -5.55 0.44 10.28
C ALA A 218 -4.90 -0.60 11.22
N LEU A 219 -5.29 -0.59 12.49
CA LEU A 219 -4.82 -1.56 13.49
C LEU A 219 -5.38 -2.97 13.29
N ASP A 220 -6.40 -3.12 12.46
CA ASP A 220 -7.03 -4.40 12.16
C ASP A 220 -6.27 -5.23 11.11
N LEU A 221 -5.42 -4.60 10.32
CA LEU A 221 -4.70 -5.30 9.23
C LEU A 221 -3.96 -6.57 9.71
N PRO A 222 -3.19 -6.56 10.82
CA PRO A 222 -2.59 -7.78 11.34
C PRO A 222 -3.62 -8.79 11.88
N ASN A 223 -4.74 -8.32 12.44
CA ASN A 223 -5.80 -9.18 12.98
C ASN A 223 -6.56 -9.91 11.87
N ALA A 224 -6.67 -9.31 10.68
CA ALA A 224 -7.28 -9.92 9.50
C ALA A 224 -6.38 -10.95 8.79
N GLY A 225 -5.18 -11.16 9.30
CA GLY A 225 -4.18 -12.04 8.71
C GLY A 225 -3.26 -11.32 7.72
N VAL A 226 -1.97 -11.69 7.80
CA VAL A 226 -0.92 -11.24 6.89
C VAL A 226 -0.37 -12.48 6.17
N ALA A 227 -0.04 -12.34 4.91
CA ALA A 227 0.51 -13.42 4.11
C ALA A 227 1.85 -13.05 3.48
N GLU A 228 2.70 -14.04 3.32
CA GLU A 228 3.85 -14.03 2.42
C GLU A 228 3.43 -14.48 1.04
N ILE A 229 3.86 -13.76 0.03
CA ILE A 229 3.59 -14.06 -1.37
C ILE A 229 4.85 -14.67 -2.00
N ALA A 230 4.71 -15.79 -2.69
CA ALA A 230 5.82 -16.39 -3.42
C ALA A 230 6.43 -15.39 -4.44
N GLY A 231 7.75 -15.22 -4.40
CA GLY A 231 8.47 -14.24 -5.21
C GLY A 231 8.33 -12.80 -4.76
N GLY A 232 7.68 -12.53 -3.60
CA GLY A 232 7.52 -11.21 -2.99
C GLY A 232 6.23 -10.48 -3.37
N THR A 233 6.02 -9.32 -2.75
CA THR A 233 4.79 -8.52 -2.91
C THR A 233 4.53 -8.11 -4.36
N GLY A 234 5.58 -7.92 -5.17
CA GLY A 234 5.48 -7.61 -6.59
C GLY A 234 4.75 -8.67 -7.42
N THR A 235 4.61 -9.91 -6.91
CA THR A 235 3.83 -10.96 -7.58
C THR A 235 2.36 -10.59 -7.73
N ILE A 236 1.78 -9.86 -6.76
CA ILE A 236 0.41 -9.36 -6.87
C ILE A 236 0.26 -8.49 -8.12
N ALA A 237 1.21 -7.57 -8.32
CA ALA A 237 1.20 -6.71 -9.51
C ALA A 237 1.41 -7.50 -10.81
N ARG A 238 2.27 -8.53 -10.82
CA ARG A 238 2.46 -9.40 -11.99
C ARG A 238 1.19 -10.16 -12.36
N LEU A 239 0.51 -10.74 -11.39
CA LEU A 239 -0.77 -11.43 -11.61
C LEU A 239 -1.84 -10.50 -12.20
N LEU A 240 -1.88 -9.24 -11.76
CA LEU A 240 -2.78 -8.24 -12.32
C LEU A 240 -2.40 -7.85 -13.77
N VAL A 241 -1.10 -7.73 -14.07
CA VAL A 241 -0.61 -7.53 -15.44
C VAL A 241 -1.03 -8.68 -16.34
N GLU A 242 -0.82 -9.91 -15.90
CA GLU A 242 -1.22 -11.13 -16.63
C GLU A 242 -2.74 -11.19 -16.84
N ALA A 243 -3.53 -10.80 -15.82
CA ALA A 243 -4.98 -10.73 -15.92
C ALA A 243 -5.43 -9.72 -16.99
N ILE A 244 -4.83 -8.53 -17.03
CA ILE A 244 -5.09 -7.53 -18.08
C ILE A 244 -4.78 -8.09 -19.46
N GLN A 245 -3.61 -8.71 -19.62
CA GLN A 245 -3.16 -9.24 -20.91
C GLN A 245 -4.02 -10.43 -21.39
N ARG A 246 -4.40 -11.33 -20.49
CA ARG A 246 -5.33 -12.45 -20.80
C ARG A 246 -6.68 -12.00 -21.31
N GLN A 247 -7.14 -10.82 -20.87
CA GLN A 247 -8.42 -10.21 -21.31
C GLN A 247 -8.25 -9.27 -22.52
N GLY A 248 -7.09 -9.32 -23.23
CA GLY A 248 -6.83 -8.51 -24.43
C GLY A 248 -6.41 -7.08 -24.17
N GLY A 249 -6.20 -6.67 -22.92
CA GLY A 249 -5.56 -5.39 -22.57
C GLY A 249 -4.05 -5.42 -22.81
N SER A 250 -3.41 -4.26 -22.77
CA SER A 250 -1.96 -4.12 -22.97
C SER A 250 -1.29 -3.40 -21.81
N VAL A 251 -0.05 -3.83 -21.48
CA VAL A 251 0.79 -3.18 -20.47
C VAL A 251 2.15 -2.90 -21.10
N HIS A 252 2.52 -1.63 -21.14
CA HIS A 252 3.77 -1.17 -21.72
C HIS A 252 4.71 -0.66 -20.64
N PHE A 253 5.80 -1.37 -20.43
CA PHE A 253 6.88 -0.97 -19.52
C PHE A 253 7.85 0.00 -20.21
N ARG A 254 8.66 0.72 -19.42
CA ARG A 254 9.60 1.75 -19.89
C ARG A 254 8.91 2.85 -20.71
N GLN A 255 7.63 3.09 -20.45
CA GLN A 255 6.84 4.14 -21.08
C GLN A 255 6.49 5.21 -20.04
N GLU A 256 7.46 6.11 -19.78
CA GLU A 256 7.25 7.24 -18.87
C GLU A 256 6.38 8.28 -19.53
N VAL A 257 5.16 8.50 -19.01
CA VAL A 257 4.28 9.57 -19.49
C VAL A 257 4.88 10.92 -19.10
N GLU A 258 5.12 11.75 -20.10
CA GLU A 258 5.72 13.08 -19.96
C GLU A 258 4.66 14.18 -19.98
N THR A 259 3.66 14.05 -20.86
CA THR A 259 2.56 15.03 -20.93
C THR A 259 1.22 14.35 -21.17
N ILE A 260 0.18 14.96 -20.61
CA ILE A 260 -1.22 14.72 -20.97
C ILE A 260 -1.87 16.05 -21.33
N GLU A 261 -2.72 16.01 -22.35
CA GLU A 261 -3.42 17.19 -22.88
C GLU A 261 -4.87 16.84 -23.17
N ARG A 262 -5.78 17.82 -23.00
CA ARG A 262 -7.17 17.66 -23.41
C ARG A 262 -7.27 17.87 -24.92
N ALA A 263 -7.81 16.92 -25.65
CA ALA A 263 -8.05 16.98 -27.10
C ALA A 263 -9.55 16.82 -27.36
N GLY A 264 -10.29 17.92 -27.28
CA GLY A 264 -11.76 17.90 -27.35
C GLY A 264 -12.37 17.09 -26.20
N THR A 265 -13.06 15.99 -26.52
CA THR A 265 -13.65 15.07 -25.53
C THR A 265 -12.68 13.97 -25.08
N SER A 266 -11.52 13.81 -25.76
CA SER A 266 -10.51 12.79 -25.46
C SER A 266 -9.28 13.38 -24.79
N TRP A 267 -8.36 12.50 -24.41
CA TRP A 267 -7.05 12.81 -23.86
C TRP A 267 -5.97 12.36 -24.82
N ARG A 268 -4.97 13.20 -25.05
CA ARG A 268 -3.73 12.84 -25.73
C ARG A 268 -2.65 12.64 -24.70
N ILE A 269 -2.00 11.48 -24.75
CA ILE A 269 -0.95 11.06 -23.82
C ILE A 269 0.34 10.88 -24.61
N ARG A 270 1.42 11.53 -24.18
CA ARG A 270 2.75 11.40 -24.78
C ARG A 270 3.73 10.85 -23.77
N THR A 271 4.48 9.84 -24.18
CA THR A 271 5.58 9.29 -23.36
C THR A 271 6.92 9.89 -23.80
N ARG A 272 7.90 9.85 -22.90
CA ARG A 272 9.29 10.27 -23.17
C ARG A 272 9.93 9.48 -24.31
N GLN A 273 9.49 8.24 -24.52
CA GLN A 273 9.95 7.34 -25.58
C GLN A 273 9.28 7.61 -26.94
N GLY A 274 8.43 8.62 -27.03
CA GLY A 274 7.79 9.05 -28.26
C GLY A 274 6.45 8.36 -28.59
N LEU A 275 5.96 7.45 -27.73
CA LEU A 275 4.63 6.87 -27.91
C LEU A 275 3.56 7.95 -27.68
N VAL A 276 2.61 8.05 -28.62
CA VAL A 276 1.45 8.95 -28.51
C VAL A 276 0.18 8.11 -28.57
N LEU A 277 -0.67 8.27 -27.56
CA LEU A 277 -1.97 7.60 -27.49
C LEU A 277 -3.10 8.62 -27.34
N GLU A 278 -4.28 8.23 -27.85
CA GLU A 278 -5.53 8.94 -27.57
C GLU A 278 -6.46 8.04 -26.75
N SER A 279 -7.11 8.62 -25.75
CA SER A 279 -7.97 7.92 -24.79
C SER A 279 -9.23 8.70 -24.49
N SER A 280 -10.37 8.02 -24.41
CA SER A 280 -11.61 8.63 -23.95
C SER A 280 -11.62 8.83 -22.43
N LEU A 281 -11.01 7.90 -21.68
CA LEU A 281 -10.95 7.88 -20.22
C LEU A 281 -9.50 7.66 -19.76
N LEU A 282 -9.08 8.43 -18.76
CA LEU A 282 -7.72 8.39 -18.23
C LEU A 282 -7.75 8.09 -16.72
N ILE A 283 -6.99 7.09 -16.31
CA ILE A 283 -6.81 6.72 -14.90
C ILE A 283 -5.36 7.02 -14.51
N ALA A 284 -5.17 7.97 -13.61
CA ALA A 284 -3.86 8.37 -13.13
C ALA A 284 -3.55 7.66 -11.79
N ASN A 285 -2.70 6.64 -11.84
CA ASN A 285 -2.13 6.02 -10.65
C ASN A 285 -0.84 6.73 -10.24
N LEU A 286 -0.99 8.01 -9.95
CA LEU A 286 0.06 8.96 -9.61
C LEU A 286 -0.30 9.65 -8.30
N THR A 287 0.69 10.34 -7.70
CA THR A 287 0.34 11.33 -6.68
C THR A 287 -0.28 12.56 -7.36
N PRO A 288 -1.07 13.38 -6.65
CA PRO A 288 -1.58 14.65 -7.20
C PRO A 288 -0.49 15.57 -7.77
N TRP A 289 0.67 15.58 -7.11
CA TRP A 289 1.86 16.33 -7.58
C TRP A 289 2.45 15.75 -8.86
N GLY A 290 2.49 14.42 -8.96
CA GLY A 290 2.92 13.73 -10.19
C GLY A 290 1.97 14.02 -11.34
N LEU A 291 0.66 13.99 -11.08
CA LEU A 291 -0.36 14.35 -12.08
C LEU A 291 -0.23 15.81 -12.54
N ALA A 292 -0.10 16.76 -11.59
CA ALA A 292 0.05 18.17 -11.93
C ALA A 292 1.31 18.46 -12.77
N ARG A 293 2.38 17.69 -12.54
CA ARG A 293 3.64 17.82 -13.29
C ARG A 293 3.50 17.48 -14.78
N ILE A 294 2.75 16.42 -15.10
CA ILE A 294 2.58 15.94 -16.47
C ILE A 294 1.40 16.60 -17.20
N TRP A 295 0.65 17.46 -16.53
CA TRP A 295 -0.53 18.13 -17.09
C TRP A 295 -0.38 19.66 -17.04
N PRO A 296 0.21 20.30 -18.06
CA PRO A 296 0.44 21.75 -18.10
C PRO A 296 -0.84 22.58 -17.91
N GLU A 297 -1.96 22.10 -18.49
CA GLU A 297 -3.28 22.74 -18.44
C GLU A 297 -4.13 22.30 -17.25
N ALA A 298 -3.52 21.72 -16.21
CA ALA A 298 -4.23 21.27 -15.02
C ALA A 298 -5.06 22.42 -14.40
N PRO A 299 -6.26 22.13 -13.86
CA PRO A 299 -7.11 23.14 -13.24
C PRO A 299 -6.38 23.92 -12.15
N LYS A 300 -6.65 25.22 -12.03
CA LYS A 300 -6.01 26.11 -11.04
C LYS A 300 -6.02 25.52 -9.62
N TRP A 301 -7.15 24.92 -9.21
CA TRP A 301 -7.27 24.32 -7.88
C TRP A 301 -6.31 23.13 -7.66
N LEU A 302 -6.01 22.35 -8.72
CA LEU A 302 -5.05 21.24 -8.63
C LEU A 302 -3.64 21.82 -8.52
N ARG A 303 -3.27 22.73 -9.41
CA ARG A 303 -1.95 23.39 -9.42
C ARG A 303 -1.67 24.06 -8.09
N SER A 304 -2.56 24.92 -7.59
CA SER A 304 -2.33 25.67 -6.36
C SER A 304 -2.21 24.75 -5.11
N ARG A 305 -2.93 23.62 -5.07
CA ARG A 305 -2.80 22.66 -3.99
C ARG A 305 -1.53 21.80 -4.07
N THR A 306 -0.90 21.72 -5.24
CA THR A 306 0.34 20.96 -5.48
C THR A 306 1.59 21.84 -5.54
N GLU A 307 1.49 23.15 -5.35
CA GLU A 307 2.64 24.06 -5.26
C GLU A 307 3.57 23.74 -4.09
N ARG A 308 3.00 23.30 -2.97
CA ARG A 308 3.75 22.92 -1.78
C ARG A 308 3.93 21.41 -1.72
N PRO A 309 5.09 20.93 -1.23
CA PRO A 309 5.28 19.50 -0.97
C PRO A 309 4.21 18.93 -0.02
N PRO A 310 3.89 17.63 -0.12
CA PRO A 310 2.94 16.99 0.80
C PRO A 310 3.50 16.99 2.23
N ARG A 311 2.63 17.08 3.22
CA ARG A 311 3.01 16.77 4.60
C ARG A 311 2.96 15.25 4.78
N GLY A 312 4.04 14.65 5.28
CA GLY A 312 4.09 13.20 5.48
C GLY A 312 5.53 12.72 5.63
N TRP A 313 5.73 11.47 5.33
CA TRP A 313 6.99 10.78 5.54
C TRP A 313 7.62 10.34 4.21
N GLY A 314 8.94 10.26 4.20
CA GLY A 314 9.69 9.38 3.32
C GLY A 314 10.03 8.08 4.03
N ALA A 315 10.70 7.18 3.33
CA ALA A 315 11.27 6.00 3.94
C ALA A 315 12.78 5.94 3.69
N PHE A 316 13.52 5.49 4.71
CA PHE A 316 14.87 5.00 4.55
C PHE A 316 14.84 3.48 4.63
N MET A 317 15.42 2.82 3.65
CA MET A 317 15.36 1.37 3.49
C MET A 317 16.75 0.75 3.55
N LEU A 318 16.83 -0.46 4.10
CA LEU A 318 17.97 -1.34 3.94
C LEU A 318 17.50 -2.64 3.29
N TYR A 319 18.11 -2.99 2.17
CA TYR A 319 17.95 -4.30 1.54
C TYR A 319 19.16 -5.15 1.93
N VAL A 320 18.90 -6.22 2.66
CA VAL A 320 19.96 -6.96 3.36
C VAL A 320 20.01 -8.40 2.86
N SER A 321 21.20 -8.85 2.49
CA SER A 321 21.52 -10.25 2.26
C SER A 321 21.95 -10.89 3.57
N LEU A 322 21.27 -11.93 3.99
CA LEU A 322 21.55 -12.64 5.24
C LEU A 322 22.02 -14.07 4.94
N ASP A 323 22.92 -14.58 5.78
CA ASP A 323 23.25 -15.99 5.84
C ASP A 323 22.09 -16.77 6.47
N SER A 324 21.49 -17.71 5.74
CA SER A 324 20.33 -18.44 6.24
C SER A 324 20.65 -19.32 7.45
N SER A 325 21.90 -19.83 7.57
CA SER A 325 22.32 -20.69 8.66
C SER A 325 22.48 -19.97 10.00
N ALA A 326 22.64 -18.63 9.97
CA ALA A 326 22.77 -17.80 11.15
C ALA A 326 21.40 -17.30 11.69
N ILE A 327 20.32 -17.54 10.96
CA ILE A 327 18.97 -17.14 11.38
C ILE A 327 18.37 -18.28 12.21
N PRO A 328 17.93 -18.06 13.46
CA PRO A 328 17.32 -19.08 14.27
C PRO A 328 16.06 -19.67 13.60
N PRO A 329 15.86 -20.99 13.63
CA PRO A 329 14.66 -21.62 13.11
C PRO A 329 13.38 -21.02 13.74
N GLY A 330 12.32 -20.87 12.95
CA GLY A 330 11.06 -20.30 13.43
C GLY A 330 11.09 -18.78 13.68
N THR A 331 12.14 -18.08 13.25
CA THR A 331 12.18 -16.61 13.34
C THR A 331 10.99 -15.99 12.59
N PRO A 332 10.15 -15.17 13.27
CA PRO A 332 9.02 -14.51 12.61
C PRO A 332 9.45 -13.66 11.43
N VAL A 333 8.69 -13.76 10.34
CA VAL A 333 9.02 -13.07 9.08
C VAL A 333 8.93 -11.56 9.23
N HIS A 334 7.91 -11.06 9.91
CA HIS A 334 7.70 -9.62 10.12
C HIS A 334 7.95 -9.23 11.56
N GLN A 335 8.83 -8.27 11.76
CA GLN A 335 9.18 -7.78 13.08
C GLN A 335 9.28 -6.26 13.10
N GLN A 336 8.69 -5.64 14.09
CA GLN A 336 8.88 -4.22 14.39
C GLN A 336 9.71 -4.07 15.66
N ILE A 337 10.80 -3.35 15.59
CA ILE A 337 11.73 -3.17 16.70
C ILE A 337 11.80 -1.68 17.06
N LEU A 338 11.64 -1.38 18.34
CA LEU A 338 11.68 -0.02 18.86
C LEU A 338 12.93 0.21 19.71
N ALA A 339 13.54 1.38 19.54
CA ALA A 339 14.54 1.93 20.44
C ALA A 339 13.98 3.15 21.17
N PRO A 340 14.56 3.56 22.31
CA PRO A 340 14.15 4.74 23.05
C PRO A 340 14.15 6.02 22.21
N GLY A 341 13.16 6.91 22.46
CA GLY A 341 13.04 8.19 21.82
C GLY A 341 11.92 8.29 20.79
N GLN A 342 11.97 9.30 19.90
CA GLN A 342 10.94 9.54 18.92
C GLN A 342 10.86 8.37 17.90
N LEU A 343 9.64 7.98 17.51
CA LEU A 343 9.43 6.99 16.45
C LEU A 343 9.92 7.49 15.09
N GLY A 344 10.33 6.56 14.25
CA GLY A 344 10.99 6.89 12.98
C GLY A 344 12.49 7.12 13.14
N GLU A 345 13.11 7.70 12.11
CA GLU A 345 14.51 8.15 12.08
C GLU A 345 15.52 7.08 12.54
N GLY A 346 15.28 5.81 12.16
CA GLY A 346 16.09 4.66 12.53
C GLY A 346 15.88 4.11 13.94
N ARG A 347 14.94 4.66 14.73
CA ARG A 347 14.63 4.22 16.10
C ARG A 347 13.35 3.37 16.19
N SER A 348 12.58 3.31 15.14
CA SER A 348 11.57 2.28 14.92
C SER A 348 11.86 1.65 13.56
N VAL A 349 12.21 0.38 13.57
CA VAL A 349 12.61 -0.38 12.39
C VAL A 349 11.59 -1.48 12.15
N PHE A 350 11.12 -1.57 10.91
CA PHE A 350 10.31 -2.69 10.47
C PHE A 350 11.17 -3.61 9.60
N LEU A 351 11.34 -4.84 10.02
CA LEU A 351 12.08 -5.90 9.33
C LEU A 351 11.09 -6.89 8.73
N SER A 352 11.29 -7.25 7.45
CA SER A 352 10.64 -8.37 6.79
C SER A 352 11.68 -9.29 6.17
N LEU A 353 11.68 -10.55 6.54
CA LEU A 353 12.53 -11.60 5.98
C LEU A 353 11.84 -12.24 4.77
N SER A 354 12.57 -12.67 3.75
CA SER A 354 12.00 -13.65 2.82
C SER A 354 11.69 -14.95 3.56
N PRO A 355 10.55 -15.62 3.31
CA PRO A 355 10.21 -16.84 4.04
C PRO A 355 11.17 -18.00 3.67
N GLU A 356 11.34 -18.94 4.58
CA GLU A 356 12.24 -20.09 4.38
C GLU A 356 11.80 -20.98 3.22
N TRP A 357 10.48 -21.12 3.04
CA TRP A 357 9.89 -21.94 1.98
C TRP A 357 10.03 -21.34 0.59
N ASP A 358 10.40 -20.04 0.45
CA ASP A 358 10.56 -19.39 -0.87
C ASP A 358 12.02 -19.22 -1.24
N GLY A 359 12.62 -20.30 -1.74
CA GLY A 359 14.00 -20.30 -2.22
C GLY A 359 14.24 -19.43 -3.46
N SER A 360 13.19 -18.91 -4.12
CA SER A 360 13.31 -18.04 -5.29
C SER A 360 13.80 -16.63 -4.93
N ARG A 361 13.69 -16.24 -3.66
CA ARG A 361 13.98 -14.88 -3.17
C ARG A 361 15.47 -14.57 -3.02
N ALA A 362 16.33 -15.58 -2.90
CA ALA A 362 17.76 -15.40 -2.69
C ALA A 362 18.57 -16.61 -3.20
N PRO A 363 19.90 -16.44 -3.44
CA PRO A 363 20.78 -17.56 -3.72
C PRO A 363 20.79 -18.59 -2.59
N ALA A 364 21.13 -19.84 -2.90
CA ALA A 364 21.24 -20.93 -1.92
C ALA A 364 22.10 -20.52 -0.71
N GLY A 365 21.66 -20.85 0.50
CA GLY A 365 22.30 -20.45 1.76
C GLY A 365 22.13 -18.98 2.13
N ARG A 366 21.26 -18.24 1.42
CA ARG A 366 20.94 -16.82 1.68
C ARG A 366 19.46 -16.62 1.90
N ARG A 367 19.13 -15.51 2.60
CA ARG A 367 17.78 -14.96 2.69
C ARG A 367 17.81 -13.46 2.40
N ALA A 368 16.80 -12.97 1.71
CA ALA A 368 16.60 -11.53 1.52
C ALA A 368 15.86 -10.95 2.72
N ALA A 369 16.26 -9.76 3.15
CA ALA A 369 15.53 -9.00 4.16
C ALA A 369 15.35 -7.56 3.69
N THR A 370 14.19 -6.99 3.98
CA THR A 370 13.90 -5.57 3.79
C THR A 370 13.66 -4.94 5.16
N MET A 371 14.44 -3.91 5.48
CA MET A 371 14.27 -3.12 6.70
C MET A 371 13.86 -1.70 6.31
N SER A 372 12.93 -1.10 7.06
CA SER A 372 12.45 0.25 6.80
C SER A 372 12.32 1.06 8.08
N THR A 373 12.48 2.37 7.94
CA THR A 373 12.12 3.35 8.96
C THR A 373 11.51 4.58 8.30
N HIS A 374 10.55 5.19 8.98
CA HIS A 374 10.02 6.49 8.56
C HIS A 374 11.07 7.57 8.77
N THR A 375 11.21 8.47 7.82
CA THR A 375 12.15 9.59 7.89
C THR A 375 11.58 10.84 7.23
N ARG A 376 12.08 12.00 7.63
CA ARG A 376 11.71 13.26 6.99
C ARG A 376 12.39 13.37 5.64
N TYR A 377 11.61 13.25 4.55
CA TYR A 377 12.14 13.29 3.19
C TYR A 377 12.85 14.61 2.86
N GLU A 378 12.41 15.75 3.45
CA GLU A 378 13.02 17.08 3.24
C GLU A 378 14.49 17.12 3.69
N HIS A 379 14.82 16.36 4.74
CA HIS A 379 16.20 16.24 5.22
C HIS A 379 17.13 15.64 4.16
N TRP A 380 16.69 14.56 3.52
CA TRP A 380 17.46 13.86 2.48
C TRP A 380 17.63 14.68 1.22
N TRP A 381 16.58 15.40 0.81
CA TRP A 381 16.65 16.28 -0.35
C TRP A 381 17.62 17.42 -0.13
N ARG A 382 17.51 18.10 1.02
CA ARG A 382 18.44 19.18 1.36
C ARG A 382 19.90 18.72 1.32
N LEU A 383 20.24 17.59 1.96
CA LEU A 383 21.60 17.07 1.94
C LEU A 383 22.06 16.70 0.53
N ALA A 384 21.22 16.03 -0.25
CA ALA A 384 21.56 15.63 -1.61
C ALA A 384 21.83 16.82 -2.55
N GLU A 385 21.15 17.96 -2.32
CA GLU A 385 21.29 19.18 -3.12
C GLU A 385 22.46 20.06 -2.67
N THR A 386 22.80 20.06 -1.37
CA THR A 386 23.76 21.04 -0.81
C THR A 386 25.11 20.45 -0.44
N ASP A 387 25.19 19.17 -0.03
CA ASP A 387 26.43 18.55 0.46
C ASP A 387 26.43 17.04 0.26
N ARG A 388 27.08 16.61 -0.80
CA ARG A 388 27.19 15.19 -1.16
C ARG A 388 27.91 14.37 -0.10
N THR A 389 28.94 14.91 0.53
CA THR A 389 29.70 14.22 1.58
C THR A 389 28.86 14.02 2.83
N ALA A 390 28.16 15.06 3.26
CA ALA A 390 27.21 14.95 4.38
C ALA A 390 26.06 13.99 4.08
N TYR A 391 25.58 13.94 2.83
CA TYR A 391 24.55 12.98 2.41
C TYR A 391 25.03 11.53 2.54
N GLU A 392 26.24 11.23 2.11
CA GLU A 392 26.83 9.88 2.20
C GLU A 392 27.13 9.49 3.65
N ALA A 393 27.64 10.41 4.45
CA ALA A 393 27.85 10.21 5.89
C ALA A 393 26.54 9.94 6.62
N GLU A 394 25.46 10.63 6.24
CA GLU A 394 24.13 10.45 6.83
C GLU A 394 23.54 9.08 6.47
N ILE A 395 23.74 8.59 5.24
CA ILE A 395 23.36 7.23 4.85
C ILE A 395 24.06 6.20 5.74
N ALA A 396 25.36 6.34 5.95
CA ALA A 396 26.13 5.44 6.81
C ALA A 396 25.59 5.46 8.25
N ARG A 397 25.36 6.65 8.81
CA ARG A 397 24.84 6.84 10.17
C ARG A 397 23.43 6.25 10.35
N TYR A 398 22.55 6.40 9.37
CA TYR A 398 21.21 5.79 9.42
C TYR A 398 21.26 4.28 9.30
N THR A 399 22.15 3.77 8.44
CA THR A 399 22.39 2.34 8.28
C THR A 399 22.82 1.72 9.60
N GLU A 400 23.87 2.26 10.23
CA GLU A 400 24.36 1.83 11.55
C GLU A 400 23.23 1.87 12.60
N ARG A 401 22.56 3.01 12.74
CA ARG A 401 21.46 3.17 13.71
C ARG A 401 20.34 2.14 13.53
N MET A 402 19.95 1.85 12.29
CA MET A 402 18.88 0.86 12.04
C MET A 402 19.34 -0.55 12.38
N LEU A 403 20.59 -0.89 12.04
CA LEU A 403 21.17 -2.19 12.37
C LEU A 403 21.32 -2.35 13.90
N ASP A 404 21.78 -1.33 14.59
CA ASP A 404 21.87 -1.32 16.06
C ASP A 404 20.50 -1.43 16.72
N THR A 405 19.49 -0.71 16.19
CA THR A 405 18.12 -0.82 16.69
C THR A 405 17.61 -2.25 16.53
N ALA A 406 17.81 -2.87 15.37
CA ALA A 406 17.38 -4.24 15.12
C ALA A 406 18.15 -5.27 15.96
N ALA A 407 19.46 -5.09 16.15
CA ALA A 407 20.31 -6.00 16.92
C ALA A 407 19.91 -6.07 18.40
N ARG A 408 19.24 -5.04 18.96
CA ARG A 408 18.72 -5.05 20.34
C ARG A 408 17.75 -6.20 20.58
N ALA A 409 16.88 -6.49 19.61
CA ALA A 409 15.90 -7.56 19.68
C ALA A 409 16.37 -8.84 18.98
N LEU A 410 17.29 -8.71 18.04
CA LEU A 410 17.77 -9.79 17.17
C LEU A 410 19.30 -9.94 17.26
N PRO A 411 19.82 -10.51 18.36
CA PRO A 411 21.27 -10.60 18.59
C PRO A 411 22.02 -11.43 17.52
N TRP A 412 21.32 -12.28 16.78
CA TRP A 412 21.86 -13.05 15.66
C TRP A 412 22.10 -12.20 14.40
N LEU A 413 21.40 -11.07 14.26
CA LEU A 413 21.37 -10.29 13.01
C LEU A 413 22.75 -9.80 12.56
N PRO A 414 23.63 -9.21 13.42
CA PRO A 414 24.95 -8.76 13.00
C PRO A 414 25.80 -9.88 12.40
N GLY A 415 25.74 -11.08 12.97
CA GLY A 415 26.47 -12.26 12.49
C GLY A 415 25.93 -12.81 11.16
N ALA A 416 24.64 -12.60 10.89
CA ALA A 416 23.99 -13.06 9.67
C ALA A 416 24.21 -12.15 8.45
N ILE A 417 24.50 -10.86 8.64
CA ILE A 417 24.62 -9.89 7.53
C ILE A 417 25.79 -10.24 6.61
N ARG A 418 25.52 -10.28 5.30
CA ARG A 418 26.54 -10.49 4.25
C ARG A 418 26.67 -9.31 3.30
N ALA A 419 25.58 -8.57 3.06
CA ALA A 419 25.59 -7.34 2.28
C ALA A 419 24.42 -6.44 2.70
N VAL A 420 24.58 -5.14 2.58
CA VAL A 420 23.57 -4.12 2.85
C VAL A 420 23.54 -3.13 1.70
N LEU A 421 22.35 -2.88 1.14
CA LEU A 421 22.08 -1.85 0.16
C LEU A 421 21.17 -0.80 0.78
N PRO A 422 21.68 0.36 1.20
CA PRO A 422 20.86 1.45 1.73
C PRO A 422 20.16 2.23 0.61
N SER A 423 18.98 2.78 0.93
CA SER A 423 18.16 3.53 0.00
C SER A 423 17.40 4.63 0.73
N THR A 424 17.51 5.86 0.26
CA THR A 424 16.83 7.02 0.82
C THR A 424 15.51 7.30 0.10
N SER A 425 14.77 8.32 0.54
CA SER A 425 13.56 8.80 -0.13
C SER A 425 13.77 9.16 -1.61
N LEU A 426 14.99 9.56 -2.01
CA LEU A 426 15.32 9.89 -3.40
C LEU A 426 15.09 8.72 -4.36
N ALA A 427 15.28 7.48 -3.89
CA ALA A 427 15.05 6.29 -4.70
C ALA A 427 13.58 6.13 -5.09
N PHE A 428 12.63 6.47 -4.19
CA PHE A 428 11.21 6.42 -4.52
C PHE A 428 10.82 7.45 -5.58
N GLN A 429 11.46 8.62 -5.61
CA GLN A 429 11.28 9.54 -6.74
C GLN A 429 11.88 8.96 -8.02
N ARG A 430 13.07 8.39 -7.94
CA ARG A 430 13.76 7.84 -9.12
C ARG A 430 13.02 6.66 -9.75
N PHE A 431 12.59 5.70 -8.94
CA PHE A 431 12.07 4.42 -9.42
C PHE A 431 10.54 4.35 -9.46
N ALA A 432 9.84 4.96 -8.50
CA ALA A 432 8.38 4.97 -8.45
C ALA A 432 7.77 6.32 -8.89
N ARG A 433 8.58 7.27 -9.38
CA ARG A 433 8.17 8.61 -9.84
C ARG A 433 7.33 9.37 -8.81
N ARG A 434 7.56 9.09 -7.52
CA ARG A 434 6.88 9.80 -6.42
C ARG A 434 7.65 11.08 -6.09
N PRO A 435 7.07 12.27 -6.31
CA PRO A 435 7.73 13.53 -6.01
C PRO A 435 8.22 13.58 -4.56
N TRP A 436 9.44 14.06 -4.36
CA TRP A 436 10.19 14.09 -3.09
C TRP A 436 10.40 12.72 -2.43
N GLY A 437 10.01 11.62 -3.05
CA GLY A 437 10.06 10.30 -2.43
C GLY A 437 9.08 10.14 -1.26
N TRP A 438 8.06 10.99 -1.22
CA TRP A 438 6.97 10.87 -0.26
C TRP A 438 6.21 9.55 -0.44
N VAL A 439 6.05 8.79 0.63
CA VAL A 439 5.44 7.45 0.64
C VAL A 439 4.42 7.30 1.76
N GLY A 440 3.57 6.28 1.66
CA GLY A 440 2.62 5.90 2.71
C GLY A 440 1.37 6.78 2.78
N GLY A 441 1.12 7.65 1.80
CA GLY A 441 -0.07 8.50 1.79
C GLY A 441 -0.05 9.61 2.86
N PHE A 442 -1.21 10.17 3.14
CA PHE A 442 -1.36 11.26 4.10
C PHE A 442 -1.54 10.75 5.53
N PRO A 443 -0.99 11.45 6.55
CA PRO A 443 -1.40 11.26 7.94
C PRO A 443 -2.93 11.42 8.06
N GLN A 444 -3.60 10.38 8.57
CA GLN A 444 -5.06 10.29 8.57
C GLN A 444 -5.68 11.03 9.77
N ARG A 445 -5.69 12.36 9.68
CA ARG A 445 -6.15 13.27 10.77
C ARG A 445 -7.65 13.49 10.79
N HIS A 446 -8.32 13.32 9.67
CA HIS A 446 -9.77 13.46 9.50
C HIS A 446 -10.22 12.77 8.20
N PRO A 447 -11.51 12.42 8.04
CA PRO A 447 -12.00 11.62 6.90
C PRO A 447 -11.83 12.28 5.52
N PHE A 448 -11.59 13.59 5.47
CA PHE A 448 -11.43 14.37 4.23
C PHE A 448 -9.98 14.72 3.89
N VAL A 449 -8.99 14.01 4.41
CA VAL A 449 -7.57 14.23 4.10
C VAL A 449 -7.26 13.92 2.63
N GLY A 450 -7.83 12.84 2.09
CA GLY A 450 -7.56 12.38 0.73
C GLY A 450 -8.02 13.36 -0.37
N TRP A 451 -7.61 13.07 -1.60
CA TRP A 451 -8.03 13.80 -2.80
C TRP A 451 -9.32 13.22 -3.38
N PRO A 452 -10.07 13.99 -4.20
CA PRO A 452 -11.18 13.43 -4.96
C PRO A 452 -10.68 12.42 -5.98
N THR A 453 -11.49 11.41 -6.24
CA THR A 453 -11.20 10.41 -7.27
C THR A 453 -11.33 11.00 -8.67
N GLU A 454 -12.42 11.69 -8.96
CA GLU A 454 -12.59 12.41 -10.22
C GLU A 454 -11.94 13.80 -10.13
N ILE A 455 -10.93 14.03 -10.95
CA ILE A 455 -10.23 15.31 -11.02
C ILE A 455 -10.99 16.27 -11.94
N VAL A 456 -11.32 15.80 -13.13
CA VAL A 456 -12.23 16.40 -14.11
C VAL A 456 -12.95 15.28 -14.85
N PRO A 457 -14.07 15.55 -15.56
CA PRO A 457 -14.75 14.53 -16.35
C PRO A 457 -13.81 13.75 -17.27
N GLY A 458 -13.82 12.43 -17.12
CA GLY A 458 -12.97 11.51 -17.89
C GLY A 458 -11.52 11.36 -17.40
N LEU A 459 -11.14 11.99 -16.27
CA LEU A 459 -9.83 11.81 -15.62
C LEU A 459 -10.00 11.44 -14.14
N TYR A 460 -9.53 10.27 -13.79
CA TYR A 460 -9.65 9.71 -12.44
C TYR A 460 -8.28 9.53 -11.79
N LEU A 461 -8.18 9.85 -10.50
CA LEU A 461 -7.01 9.62 -9.65
C LEU A 461 -7.24 8.36 -8.81
N VAL A 462 -6.24 7.47 -8.76
CA VAL A 462 -6.22 6.27 -7.91
C VAL A 462 -4.92 6.17 -7.13
N GLY A 463 -4.89 5.36 -6.09
CA GLY A 463 -3.72 5.15 -5.25
C GLY A 463 -3.93 5.60 -3.82
N ASP A 464 -2.83 5.77 -3.08
CA ASP A 464 -2.84 6.10 -1.66
C ASP A 464 -3.25 7.55 -1.33
N SER A 465 -3.35 8.39 -2.34
CA SER A 465 -3.79 9.78 -2.17
C SER A 465 -5.31 9.96 -2.12
N VAL A 466 -6.08 8.92 -2.42
CA VAL A 466 -7.54 8.89 -2.38
C VAL A 466 -8.03 7.87 -1.36
N PHE A 467 -9.30 7.98 -0.92
CA PHE A 467 -9.90 6.98 -0.02
C PHE A 467 -9.83 5.56 -0.63
N PRO A 468 -9.56 4.51 0.16
CA PRO A 468 -9.35 4.44 1.61
C PRO A 468 -7.98 4.90 2.11
N GLY A 469 -7.02 5.17 1.24
CA GLY A 469 -5.69 5.62 1.59
C GLY A 469 -4.61 4.56 1.33
N GLN A 470 -3.65 4.47 2.24
CA GLN A 470 -2.49 3.59 2.10
C GLN A 470 -2.81 2.11 2.39
N SER A 471 -1.91 1.24 2.09
CA SER A 471 -1.85 -0.22 2.11
C SER A 471 -2.20 -0.88 0.77
N ILE A 472 -1.73 -2.09 0.56
CA ILE A 472 -2.04 -2.86 -0.67
C ILE A 472 -3.56 -3.05 -0.79
N PRO A 473 -4.29 -3.55 0.24
CA PRO A 473 -5.74 -3.71 0.13
C PRO A 473 -6.50 -2.39 -0.06
N ALA A 474 -6.11 -1.31 0.61
CA ALA A 474 -6.77 -0.02 0.47
C ALA A 474 -6.59 0.58 -0.94
N THR A 475 -5.38 0.50 -1.49
CA THR A 475 -5.11 0.97 -2.86
C THR A 475 -5.80 0.12 -3.91
N ALA A 476 -5.94 -1.19 -3.69
CA ALA A 476 -6.76 -2.06 -4.54
C ALA A 476 -8.22 -1.59 -4.59
N LEU A 477 -8.83 -1.32 -3.44
CA LEU A 477 -10.20 -0.79 -3.38
C LEU A 477 -10.35 0.58 -4.06
N ALA A 478 -9.31 1.45 -3.98
CA ALA A 478 -9.31 2.71 -4.70
C ALA A 478 -9.39 2.51 -6.23
N GLY A 479 -8.66 1.54 -6.76
CA GLY A 479 -8.74 1.14 -8.18
C GLY A 479 -10.09 0.57 -8.56
N LEU A 480 -10.61 -0.39 -7.78
CA LEU A 480 -11.91 -1.03 -8.02
C LEU A 480 -13.08 -0.03 -7.98
N ARG A 481 -13.00 1.00 -7.11
CA ARG A 481 -14.00 2.07 -7.07
C ARG A 481 -14.08 2.83 -8.38
N VAL A 482 -12.92 3.18 -8.97
CA VAL A 482 -12.86 3.85 -10.28
C VAL A 482 -13.39 2.93 -11.37
N ALA A 483 -13.00 1.67 -11.38
CA ALA A 483 -13.49 0.70 -12.35
C ALA A 483 -15.02 0.59 -12.29
N ARG A 484 -15.60 0.42 -11.09
CA ARG A 484 -17.05 0.36 -10.90
C ARG A 484 -17.74 1.63 -11.35
N ARG A 485 -17.18 2.80 -11.06
CA ARG A 485 -17.73 4.07 -11.49
C ARG A 485 -17.81 4.16 -13.03
N ILE A 486 -16.72 3.87 -13.71
CA ILE A 486 -16.66 3.87 -15.18
C ILE A 486 -17.67 2.90 -15.76
N LEU A 487 -17.77 1.68 -15.23
CA LEU A 487 -18.73 0.68 -15.68
C LEU A 487 -20.18 1.17 -15.50
N ARG A 488 -20.51 1.80 -14.37
CA ARG A 488 -21.86 2.34 -14.14
C ARG A 488 -22.22 3.49 -15.07
N GLU A 489 -21.26 4.34 -15.42
CA GLU A 489 -21.46 5.38 -16.43
C GLU A 489 -21.74 4.78 -17.82
N LEU A 490 -21.28 3.54 -18.07
CA LEU A 490 -21.54 2.77 -19.28
C LEU A 490 -22.78 1.83 -19.16
N GLY A 491 -23.52 1.88 -18.06
CA GLY A 491 -24.70 1.04 -17.82
C GLY A 491 -24.40 -0.38 -17.34
N ALA A 492 -23.17 -0.65 -16.86
CA ALA A 492 -22.72 -1.95 -16.33
C ALA A 492 -22.31 -1.86 -14.86
N ASP A 493 -21.86 -2.95 -14.27
CA ASP A 493 -21.21 -2.99 -12.94
C ASP A 493 -20.01 -3.95 -13.00
N LEU A 494 -19.27 -4.08 -11.88
CA LEU A 494 -18.13 -4.99 -11.77
C LEU A 494 -18.55 -6.44 -12.10
N VAL A 495 -17.80 -7.07 -12.97
CA VAL A 495 -17.92 -8.51 -13.23
C VAL A 495 -17.16 -9.26 -12.15
N LEU A 496 -17.82 -10.22 -11.50
CA LEU A 496 -17.23 -11.00 -10.43
C LEU A 496 -17.11 -12.45 -10.86
N ALA A 497 -15.92 -13.02 -10.78
CA ALA A 497 -15.76 -14.45 -10.88
C ALA A 497 -16.61 -15.16 -9.80
N PRO A 498 -17.17 -16.35 -10.08
CA PRO A 498 -18.12 -17.02 -9.16
C PRO A 498 -17.49 -17.38 -7.82
N GLN A 499 -16.22 -17.70 -7.80
CA GLN A 499 -15.47 -18.12 -6.61
C GLN A 499 -14.41 -17.10 -6.23
N GLU A 500 -14.10 -17.03 -4.94
CA GLU A 500 -12.94 -16.30 -4.45
C GLU A 500 -11.65 -17.05 -4.85
N PRO A 501 -10.56 -16.30 -5.15
CA PRO A 501 -9.26 -16.93 -5.37
C PRO A 501 -8.84 -17.79 -4.19
N SER A 502 -8.32 -18.96 -4.47
CA SER A 502 -7.69 -19.77 -3.44
C SER A 502 -6.40 -19.12 -2.92
N VAL A 503 -6.06 -19.37 -1.67
CA VAL A 503 -4.82 -18.89 -1.04
C VAL A 503 -3.98 -20.12 -0.72
N HIS A 504 -3.02 -20.45 -1.57
CA HIS A 504 -2.13 -21.60 -1.39
C HIS A 504 -0.85 -21.43 -2.20
N LEU A 505 0.19 -22.13 -1.80
CA LEU A 505 1.38 -22.26 -2.62
C LEU A 505 1.09 -23.18 -3.80
N PRO A 506 1.58 -22.87 -5.02
CA PRO A 506 1.47 -23.79 -6.14
C PRO A 506 2.11 -25.15 -5.79
N ALA A 507 1.45 -26.23 -6.16
CA ALA A 507 1.99 -27.57 -6.03
C ALA A 507 3.15 -27.73 -7.03
N GLY A 508 4.38 -27.87 -6.52
CA GLY A 508 5.60 -28.05 -7.33
C GLY A 508 6.71 -27.12 -6.85
N GLU A 509 7.84 -27.71 -6.53
CA GLU A 509 9.05 -26.99 -6.18
C GLU A 509 9.51 -26.12 -7.36
N GLY A 510 9.65 -24.81 -7.11
CA GLY A 510 10.75 -24.02 -7.65
C GLY A 510 10.87 -23.84 -9.15
N GLU A 511 9.81 -23.57 -9.93
CA GLU A 511 10.04 -22.87 -11.19
C GLU A 511 10.19 -21.37 -10.91
N PRO A 512 11.33 -20.77 -11.34
CA PRO A 512 11.52 -19.34 -11.21
C PRO A 512 10.44 -18.63 -12.03
N VAL A 513 9.59 -17.86 -11.37
CA VAL A 513 8.66 -16.92 -12.02
C VAL A 513 9.45 -16.11 -13.04
N MET A 514 9.17 -16.33 -14.32
CA MET A 514 9.98 -15.92 -15.46
C MET A 514 10.43 -14.46 -15.36
N ALA A 515 11.73 -14.26 -15.58
CA ALA A 515 12.32 -12.95 -15.77
C ALA A 515 11.73 -12.30 -17.03
N TYR A 516 11.22 -11.09 -16.94
CA TYR A 516 11.00 -10.26 -18.11
C TYR A 516 12.36 -10.04 -18.81
N ARG A 517 12.50 -10.55 -20.04
CA ARG A 517 13.60 -10.24 -20.95
C ARG A 517 13.44 -8.83 -21.53
#